data_4691cdfe31dffef482dde71d120e0c62
#
_entry.id   4691cdfe31dffef482dde71d120e0c62
#
_cell.length_a   1.000
_cell.length_b   1.000
_cell.length_c   1.000
_cell.angle_alpha   90.00
_cell.angle_beta   90.00
_cell.angle_gamma   90.00
#
_symmetry.space_group_name_H-M   'P 1'
#
loop_
_entity.id
_entity.type
_entity.pdbx_description
1 polymer ?
#
loop_
_entity_poly.entity_id
_entity_poly.type
_entity_poly.pdbx_seq_one_letter_code
_entity_poly.pdbx_strand_id
1 'polypeptide(L)'
;MIGKNDPNVIAILDWELSTLGDPCADFNYHCLQYTMNPKLADKAYCKNQGIPVIDDYVKMYTEKINVDLTEEWDLYSAYNLFKLAGILQGILGRVRDGTAAHENAAERASGVRNLSDKAWDLVKKNFL
;
A
#
# COMPACT_ATOMS: atom_id res chain seq x y z
N MET A 1 -7.93 7.51 13.44
CA MET A 1 -7.58 8.60 14.37
C MET A 1 -6.84 8.03 15.57
N ILE A 2 -5.83 8.73 16.04
CA ILE A 2 -5.07 8.36 17.24
C ILE A 2 -5.34 9.42 18.29
N GLY A 3 -5.44 9.02 19.55
CA GLY A 3 -5.66 9.93 20.68
C GLY A 3 -4.50 10.91 20.85
N LYS A 4 -4.79 12.17 21.18
CA LYS A 4 -3.76 13.23 21.31
C LYS A 4 -2.71 12.92 22.38
N ASN A 5 -3.13 12.26 23.46
CA ASN A 5 -2.28 11.95 24.62
C ASN A 5 -2.19 10.43 24.88
N ASP A 6 -2.70 9.62 23.98
CA ASP A 6 -2.78 8.16 24.11
C ASP A 6 -2.51 7.56 22.71
N PRO A 7 -1.52 6.64 22.57
CA PRO A 7 -1.19 6.04 21.29
C PRO A 7 -2.26 5.07 20.76
N ASN A 8 -3.35 4.86 21.49
CA ASN A 8 -4.42 3.98 21.06
C ASN A 8 -5.22 4.54 19.89
N VAL A 9 -5.61 3.65 18.99
CA VAL A 9 -6.55 3.97 17.90
C VAL A 9 -7.94 4.17 18.51
N ILE A 10 -8.48 5.39 18.39
CA ILE A 10 -9.78 5.76 18.95
C ILE A 10 -10.91 5.74 17.92
N ALA A 11 -10.60 5.81 16.62
CA ALA A 11 -11.57 5.67 15.54
C ALA A 11 -10.89 5.28 14.23
N ILE A 12 -11.63 4.53 13.40
CA ILE A 12 -11.33 4.29 11.98
C ILE A 12 -12.37 5.07 11.19
N LEU A 13 -11.92 5.84 10.19
CA LEU A 13 -12.74 6.74 9.37
C LEU A 13 -12.81 6.25 7.94
N ASP A 14 -13.64 6.90 7.13
CA ASP A 14 -13.71 6.72 5.66
C ASP A 14 -14.32 5.38 5.23
N TRP A 15 -15.45 5.06 5.85
CA TRP A 15 -16.12 3.77 5.64
C TRP A 15 -16.99 3.70 4.37
N GLU A 16 -17.24 4.83 3.67
CA GLU A 16 -18.19 4.89 2.55
C GLU A 16 -17.79 4.00 1.35
N LEU A 17 -16.50 3.69 1.19
CA LEU A 17 -16.02 2.77 0.15
C LEU A 17 -15.63 1.39 0.69
N SER A 18 -15.94 1.11 1.96
CA SER A 18 -15.62 -0.18 2.56
C SER A 18 -16.50 -1.29 2.00
N THR A 19 -15.94 -2.49 1.91
CA THR A 19 -16.64 -3.70 1.48
C THR A 19 -16.15 -4.90 2.27
N LEU A 20 -16.92 -5.99 2.24
CA LEU A 20 -16.42 -7.28 2.70
C LEU A 20 -15.43 -7.81 1.65
N GLY A 21 -14.22 -8.10 2.06
CA GLY A 21 -13.15 -8.52 1.17
C GLY A 21 -12.08 -9.33 1.90
N ASP A 22 -10.99 -9.56 1.21
CA ASP A 22 -9.84 -10.30 1.74
C ASP A 22 -9.00 -9.39 2.65
N PRO A 23 -8.89 -9.67 3.97
CA PRO A 23 -8.10 -8.88 4.90
C PRO A 23 -6.60 -8.92 4.58
N CYS A 24 -6.12 -9.96 3.91
CA CYS A 24 -4.72 -10.10 3.52
C CYS A 24 -4.37 -9.15 2.37
N ALA A 25 -5.26 -9.00 1.41
CA ALA A 25 -5.14 -8.01 0.34
C ALA A 25 -5.13 -6.58 0.90
N ASP A 26 -5.97 -6.29 1.89
CA ASP A 26 -6.03 -4.98 2.55
C ASP A 26 -4.76 -4.68 3.34
N PHE A 27 -4.29 -5.64 4.14
CA PHE A 27 -3.04 -5.50 4.87
C PHE A 27 -1.83 -5.33 3.94
N ASN A 28 -1.74 -6.10 2.85
CA ASN A 28 -0.70 -5.92 1.85
C ASN A 28 -0.76 -4.53 1.19
N TYR A 29 -1.97 -4.00 0.91
CA TYR A 29 -2.12 -2.63 0.40
C TYR A 29 -1.51 -1.59 1.35
N HIS A 30 -1.77 -1.72 2.65
CA HIS A 30 -1.11 -0.89 3.67
C HIS A 30 0.41 -1.03 3.63
N CYS A 31 0.93 -2.24 3.43
CA CYS A 31 2.36 -2.53 3.36
C CYS A 31 3.05 -2.01 2.08
N LEU A 32 2.33 -1.57 1.06
CA LEU A 32 2.94 -0.99 -0.15
C LEU A 32 3.87 0.20 0.16
N GLN A 33 3.69 0.87 1.29
CA GLN A 33 4.58 1.95 1.73
C GLN A 33 6.04 1.49 1.86
N TYR A 34 6.28 0.23 2.25
CA TYR A 34 7.63 -0.33 2.33
C TYR A 34 8.28 -0.53 0.96
N THR A 35 7.49 -0.73 -0.08
CA THR A 35 7.94 -0.85 -1.47
C THR A 35 8.13 0.51 -2.13
N MET A 36 7.30 1.49 -1.76
CA MET A 36 7.23 2.79 -2.42
C MET A 36 8.15 3.84 -1.78
N ASN A 37 8.40 3.74 -0.47
CA ASN A 37 9.21 4.68 0.28
C ASN A 37 10.60 4.09 0.58
N PRO A 38 11.69 4.60 -0.06
CA PRO A 38 13.03 4.07 0.14
C PRO A 38 13.50 4.11 1.61
N LYS A 39 12.98 5.04 2.41
CA LYS A 39 13.33 5.10 3.84
C LYS A 39 12.77 3.89 4.61
N LEU A 40 11.58 3.42 4.27
CA LEU A 40 10.99 2.25 4.91
C LEU A 40 11.60 0.93 4.42
N ALA A 41 12.26 0.93 3.27
CA ALA A 41 13.07 -0.19 2.81
C ALA A 41 14.39 -0.32 3.60
N ASP A 42 14.85 0.75 4.24
CA ASP A 42 16.07 0.76 5.08
C ASP A 42 15.74 0.24 6.49
N LYS A 43 16.23 -0.97 6.80
CA LYS A 43 16.04 -1.61 8.12
C LYS A 43 16.63 -0.79 9.28
N ALA A 44 17.75 -0.09 9.05
CA ALA A 44 18.37 0.76 10.08
C ALA A 44 17.51 1.99 10.37
N TYR A 45 16.98 2.63 9.33
CA TYR A 45 16.04 3.74 9.48
C TYR A 45 14.81 3.30 10.27
N CYS A 46 14.16 2.20 9.88
CA CYS A 46 12.98 1.68 10.56
C CYS A 46 13.26 1.46 12.06
N LYS A 47 14.35 0.77 12.38
CA LYS A 47 14.76 0.53 13.77
C LYS A 47 14.96 1.81 14.57
N ASN A 48 15.61 2.81 14.00
CA ASN A 48 15.87 4.09 14.68
C ASN A 48 14.58 4.90 14.91
N GLN A 49 13.56 4.69 14.09
CA GLN A 49 12.25 5.36 14.20
C GLN A 49 11.22 4.56 15.00
N GLY A 50 11.59 3.37 15.52
CA GLY A 50 10.64 2.49 16.19
C GLY A 50 9.58 1.91 15.25
N ILE A 51 9.84 1.87 13.94
CA ILE A 51 8.96 1.29 12.92
C ILE A 51 9.39 -0.18 12.74
N PRO A 52 8.49 -1.17 12.79
CA PRO A 52 8.86 -2.53 12.49
C PRO A 52 9.37 -2.66 11.04
N VAL A 53 10.36 -3.50 10.80
CA VAL A 53 10.73 -3.87 9.42
C VAL A 53 9.61 -4.73 8.81
N ILE A 54 9.53 -4.75 7.48
CA ILE A 54 8.39 -5.41 6.80
C ILE A 54 8.22 -6.87 7.20
N ASP A 55 9.32 -7.63 7.31
CA ASP A 55 9.26 -9.04 7.69
C ASP A 55 8.64 -9.25 9.08
N ASP A 56 9.05 -8.44 10.06
CA ASP A 56 8.51 -8.48 11.41
C ASP A 56 7.04 -8.02 11.44
N TYR A 57 6.70 -7.01 10.65
CA TYR A 57 5.34 -6.48 10.60
C TYR A 57 4.35 -7.48 9.98
N VAL A 58 4.74 -8.15 8.90
CA VAL A 58 3.95 -9.25 8.32
C VAL A 58 3.76 -10.36 9.34
N LYS A 59 4.83 -10.79 10.02
CA LYS A 59 4.76 -11.81 11.06
C LYS A 59 3.81 -11.43 12.19
N MET A 60 3.89 -10.21 12.71
CA MET A 60 2.98 -9.71 13.76
C MET A 60 1.50 -9.76 13.33
N TYR A 61 1.23 -9.48 12.07
CA TYR A 61 -0.14 -9.53 11.52
C TYR A 61 -0.62 -10.97 11.36
N THR A 62 0.18 -11.83 10.71
CA THR A 62 -0.16 -13.23 10.44
C THR A 62 -0.39 -14.03 11.72
N GLU A 63 0.42 -13.79 12.77
CA GLU A 63 0.21 -14.40 14.09
C GLU A 63 -1.14 -14.00 14.72
N LYS A 64 -1.59 -12.75 14.49
CA LYS A 64 -2.88 -12.28 15.05
C LYS A 64 -4.08 -12.85 14.33
N ILE A 65 -4.04 -12.99 13.02
CA ILE A 65 -5.18 -13.48 12.22
C ILE A 65 -5.11 -14.99 11.97
N ASN A 66 -4.00 -15.65 12.37
CA ASN A 66 -3.74 -17.07 12.18
C ASN A 66 -3.84 -17.50 10.70
N VAL A 67 -3.24 -16.72 9.81
CA VAL A 67 -3.18 -16.97 8.36
C VAL A 67 -1.73 -16.84 7.92
N ASP A 68 -1.25 -17.77 7.07
CA ASP A 68 0.05 -17.63 6.41
C ASP A 68 -0.12 -16.82 5.13
N LEU A 69 0.64 -15.74 5.01
CA LEU A 69 0.65 -14.85 3.83
C LEU A 69 1.86 -15.06 2.94
N THR A 70 2.73 -16.01 3.25
CA THR A 70 4.05 -16.12 2.62
C THR A 70 3.94 -16.46 1.12
N GLU A 71 3.05 -17.40 0.76
CA GLU A 71 2.89 -17.86 -0.62
C GLU A 71 2.18 -16.85 -1.52
N GLU A 72 1.24 -16.09 -0.98
CA GLU A 72 0.38 -15.19 -1.75
C GLU A 72 0.86 -13.73 -1.71
N TRP A 73 1.93 -13.43 -0.96
CA TRP A 73 2.40 -12.06 -0.75
C TRP A 73 2.69 -11.30 -2.05
N ASP A 74 3.38 -11.94 -2.98
CA ASP A 74 3.74 -11.32 -4.26
C ASP A 74 2.51 -11.14 -5.17
N LEU A 75 1.51 -12.03 -5.08
CA LEU A 75 0.24 -11.88 -5.78
C LEU A 75 -0.55 -10.67 -5.28
N TYR A 76 -0.70 -10.54 -3.95
CA TYR A 76 -1.34 -9.37 -3.35
C TYR A 76 -0.59 -8.08 -3.68
N SER A 77 0.74 -8.13 -3.68
CA SER A 77 1.57 -6.98 -4.04
C SER A 77 1.37 -6.56 -5.49
N ALA A 78 1.36 -7.51 -6.43
CA ALA A 78 1.10 -7.24 -7.84
C ALA A 78 -0.31 -6.64 -8.04
N TYR A 79 -1.33 -7.25 -7.43
CA TYR A 79 -2.71 -6.77 -7.47
C TYR A 79 -2.83 -5.33 -6.93
N ASN A 80 -2.26 -5.08 -5.76
CA ASN A 80 -2.38 -3.78 -5.10
C ASN A 80 -1.58 -2.67 -5.82
N LEU A 81 -0.42 -2.99 -6.38
CA LEU A 81 0.33 -2.05 -7.23
C LEU A 81 -0.47 -1.70 -8.48
N PHE A 82 -1.11 -2.68 -9.13
CA PHE A 82 -1.98 -2.45 -10.27
C PHE A 82 -3.21 -1.62 -9.89
N LYS A 83 -3.87 -1.93 -8.77
CA LYS A 83 -4.98 -1.16 -8.22
C LYS A 83 -4.58 0.31 -8.00
N LEU A 84 -3.43 0.55 -7.37
CA LEU A 84 -2.92 1.90 -7.13
C LEU A 84 -2.60 2.62 -8.44
N ALA A 85 -2.02 1.93 -9.43
CA ALA A 85 -1.79 2.51 -10.76
C ALA A 85 -3.10 2.95 -11.42
N GLY A 86 -4.18 2.16 -11.29
CA GLY A 86 -5.52 2.53 -11.77
C GLY A 86 -6.08 3.78 -11.09
N ILE A 87 -5.90 3.89 -9.77
CA ILE A 87 -6.31 5.09 -9.00
C ILE A 87 -5.56 6.33 -9.50
N LEU A 88 -4.23 6.24 -9.66
CA LEU A 88 -3.42 7.34 -10.17
C LEU A 88 -3.78 7.70 -11.61
N GLN A 89 -4.07 6.72 -12.46
CA GLN A 89 -4.55 6.96 -13.82
C GLN A 89 -5.87 7.74 -13.84
N GLY A 90 -6.78 7.44 -12.92
CA GLY A 90 -8.02 8.22 -12.74
C GLY A 90 -7.75 9.68 -12.32
N ILE A 91 -6.72 9.92 -11.50
CA ILE A 91 -6.29 11.28 -11.14
C ILE A 91 -5.76 12.01 -12.39
N LEU A 92 -4.91 11.38 -13.21
CA LEU A 92 -4.42 11.97 -14.47
C LEU A 92 -5.56 12.29 -15.45
N GLY A 93 -6.58 11.43 -15.51
CA GLY A 93 -7.80 11.72 -16.27
C GLY A 93 -8.46 13.02 -15.80
N ARG A 94 -8.66 13.19 -14.50
CA ARG A 94 -9.22 14.42 -13.93
C ARG A 94 -8.35 15.66 -14.18
N VAL A 95 -7.02 15.52 -14.14
CA VAL A 95 -6.09 16.62 -14.51
C VAL A 95 -6.31 17.04 -15.96
N ARG A 96 -6.34 16.09 -16.87
CA ARG A 96 -6.58 16.35 -18.30
C ARG A 96 -7.93 17.05 -18.53
N ASP A 97 -8.96 16.63 -17.82
CA ASP A 97 -10.32 17.15 -17.97
C ASP A 97 -10.56 18.45 -17.14
N GLY A 98 -9.52 18.98 -16.46
CA GLY A 98 -9.59 20.22 -15.67
C GLY A 98 -10.40 20.11 -14.39
N THR A 99 -10.68 18.88 -13.89
CA THR A 99 -11.53 18.62 -12.70
C THR A 99 -10.72 18.13 -11.50
N ALA A 100 -9.39 18.16 -11.55
CA ALA A 100 -8.55 17.75 -10.43
C ALA A 100 -8.66 18.75 -9.26
N ALA A 101 -8.77 18.20 -8.03
CA ALA A 101 -8.95 19.01 -6.82
C ALA A 101 -7.67 19.72 -6.33
N HIS A 102 -6.48 19.28 -6.79
CA HIS A 102 -5.20 19.80 -6.33
C HIS A 102 -4.30 20.20 -7.51
N GLU A 103 -3.59 21.33 -7.36
CA GLU A 103 -2.63 21.84 -8.34
C GLU A 103 -1.53 20.84 -8.67
N ASN A 104 -1.03 20.07 -7.68
CA ASN A 104 0.04 19.09 -7.84
C ASN A 104 -0.48 17.68 -8.18
N ALA A 105 -1.72 17.53 -8.64
CA ALA A 105 -2.31 16.23 -8.93
C ALA A 105 -1.55 15.46 -10.03
N ALA A 106 -1.07 16.16 -11.06
CA ALA A 106 -0.29 15.57 -12.15
C ALA A 106 1.04 14.98 -11.65
N GLU A 107 1.77 15.70 -10.83
CA GLU A 107 3.04 15.25 -10.24
C GLU A 107 2.83 14.02 -9.37
N ARG A 108 1.84 14.08 -8.46
CA ARG A 108 1.49 12.96 -7.56
C ARG A 108 1.09 11.70 -8.33
N ALA A 109 0.45 11.85 -9.47
CA ALA A 109 -0.02 10.76 -10.31
C ALA A 109 1.00 10.30 -11.38
N SER A 110 2.19 10.89 -11.45
CA SER A 110 3.20 10.55 -12.47
C SER A 110 3.74 9.12 -12.37
N GLY A 111 3.55 8.45 -11.22
CA GLY A 111 4.07 7.11 -10.93
C GLY A 111 3.34 5.93 -11.60
N VAL A 112 2.28 6.16 -12.38
CA VAL A 112 1.43 5.09 -12.96
C VAL A 112 2.24 4.00 -13.65
N ARG A 113 3.12 4.39 -14.58
CA ARG A 113 3.91 3.42 -15.35
C ARG A 113 4.85 2.61 -14.46
N ASN A 114 5.55 3.26 -13.55
CA ASN A 114 6.47 2.60 -12.63
C ASN A 114 5.75 1.55 -11.76
N LEU A 115 4.56 1.88 -11.26
CA LEU A 115 3.75 0.94 -10.47
C LEU A 115 3.27 -0.24 -11.31
N SER A 116 2.83 0.01 -12.55
CA SER A 116 2.39 -1.05 -13.46
C SER A 116 3.55 -1.96 -13.87
N ASP A 117 4.73 -1.40 -14.14
CA ASP A 117 5.93 -2.18 -14.48
C ASP A 117 6.36 -3.05 -13.30
N LYS A 118 6.37 -2.52 -12.08
CA LYS A 118 6.66 -3.29 -10.85
C LYS A 118 5.64 -4.42 -10.62
N ALA A 119 4.36 -4.15 -10.81
CA ALA A 119 3.32 -5.16 -10.69
C ALA A 119 3.53 -6.29 -11.70
N TRP A 120 3.84 -5.93 -12.94
CA TRP A 120 4.10 -6.89 -14.01
C TRP A 120 5.37 -7.72 -13.78
N ASP A 121 6.42 -7.12 -13.23
CA ASP A 121 7.65 -7.83 -12.88
C ASP A 121 7.42 -8.89 -11.80
N LEU A 122 6.57 -8.60 -10.80
CA LEU A 122 6.16 -9.59 -9.79
C LEU A 122 5.39 -10.75 -10.43
N VAL A 123 4.47 -10.46 -11.35
CA VAL A 123 3.72 -11.51 -12.07
C VAL A 123 4.66 -12.38 -12.90
N LYS A 124 5.57 -11.79 -13.66
CA LYS A 124 6.53 -12.56 -14.48
C LYS A 124 7.42 -13.47 -13.64
N LYS A 125 7.89 -12.94 -12.51
CA LYS A 125 8.82 -13.68 -11.63
C LYS A 125 8.18 -14.91 -10.98
N ASN A 126 6.89 -14.83 -10.62
CA ASN A 126 6.28 -15.82 -9.74
C ASN A 126 5.20 -16.68 -10.42
N PHE A 127 4.69 -16.26 -11.60
CA PHE A 127 3.53 -16.90 -12.23
C PHE A 127 3.71 -17.21 -13.73
N LEU A 128 4.79 -16.79 -14.36
CA LEU A 128 5.12 -17.07 -15.77
C LEU A 128 6.50 -17.69 -15.92
#